data_2806213f2747f591d640ec54c2b05987
#
_entry.id   2806213f2747f591d640ec54c2b05987
#
_cell.length_a   1.000
_cell.length_b   1.000
_cell.length_c   1.000
_cell.angle_alpha   90.00
_cell.angle_beta   90.00
_cell.angle_gamma   90.00
#
_symmetry.space_group_name_H-M   'P 1'
#
loop_
_entity.id
_entity.type
_entity.pdbx_description
1 polymer ?
#
loop_
_entity_poly.entity_id
_entity_poly.type
_entity_poly.pdbx_seq_one_letter_code
_entity_poly.pdbx_strand_id
1 'polypeptide(L)'
;ENYYFEEIGGSFFTYIKNYKTINSVDIYADSLNENKDKLSKLFSEFIFGFNLKSYTFNKYKTLNKEKINKKVNYKIISSNKKNIENNYKYYNAIKEGVFLARDLVSEPPNVLNPKTYVQEIKKLSKLGLKVKAYNEKELKKLGLNALLGVGLGSANETYLVTLEWHGKKGSKQKPLAFV
;
A
#
# COMPACT_ATOMS: atom_id res chain seq x y z
N GLU A 1 -3.12 -11.83 18.39
CA GLU A 1 -4.25 -11.12 19.08
C GLU A 1 -4.52 -9.72 18.51
N ASN A 2 -3.61 -9.10 17.77
CA ASN A 2 -3.78 -7.76 17.22
C ASN A 2 -4.62 -7.71 15.91
N TYR A 3 -4.70 -8.79 15.17
CA TYR A 3 -5.45 -8.87 13.90
C TYR A 3 -6.96 -8.71 14.04
N TYR A 4 -7.49 -8.91 15.22
CA TYR A 4 -8.93 -8.86 15.46
C TYR A 4 -9.55 -7.48 15.17
N PHE A 5 -8.91 -6.37 15.58
CA PHE A 5 -9.44 -5.03 15.32
C PHE A 5 -9.28 -4.58 13.86
N GLU A 6 -8.24 -5.03 13.18
CA GLU A 6 -8.11 -4.86 11.72
C GLU A 6 -9.26 -5.59 11.00
N GLU A 7 -9.53 -6.84 11.35
CA GLU A 7 -10.63 -7.63 10.77
C GLU A 7 -12.00 -7.01 11.04
N ILE A 8 -12.24 -6.50 12.26
CA ILE A 8 -13.46 -5.77 12.60
C ILE A 8 -13.60 -4.54 11.70
N GLY A 9 -12.55 -3.76 11.51
CA GLY A 9 -12.55 -2.59 10.64
C GLY A 9 -12.93 -2.94 9.20
N GLY A 10 -12.35 -4.01 8.65
CA GLY A 10 -12.69 -4.51 7.32
C GLY A 10 -14.13 -5.01 7.19
N SER A 11 -14.60 -5.74 8.19
CA SER A 11 -15.97 -6.25 8.27
C SER A 11 -16.98 -5.12 8.40
N PHE A 12 -16.68 -4.11 9.22
CA PHE A 12 -17.50 -2.91 9.37
C PHE A 12 -17.63 -2.14 8.05
N PHE A 13 -16.53 -1.96 7.31
CA PHE A 13 -16.60 -1.35 5.97
C PHE A 13 -17.52 -2.15 5.06
N THR A 14 -17.40 -3.48 5.04
CA THR A 14 -18.25 -4.36 4.21
C THR A 14 -19.72 -4.21 4.58
N TYR A 15 -20.03 -4.14 5.87
CA TYR A 15 -21.39 -3.95 6.37
C TYR A 15 -21.98 -2.62 5.88
N ILE A 16 -21.30 -1.50 6.13
CA ILE A 16 -21.82 -0.16 5.77
C ILE A 16 -21.87 0.07 4.25
N LYS A 17 -20.98 -0.54 3.49
CA LYS A 17 -20.96 -0.44 2.02
C LYS A 17 -22.25 -0.96 1.38
N ASN A 18 -22.90 -1.94 2.02
CA ASN A 18 -24.15 -2.53 1.52
C ASN A 18 -25.35 -1.55 1.64
N TYR A 19 -25.26 -0.53 2.48
CA TYR A 19 -26.32 0.48 2.62
C TYR A 19 -26.07 1.62 1.63
N LYS A 20 -26.92 1.72 0.61
CA LYS A 20 -26.79 2.71 -0.47
C LYS A 20 -26.85 4.16 0.02
N THR A 21 -27.53 4.41 1.13
CA THR A 21 -27.78 5.74 1.71
C THR A 21 -26.67 6.24 2.61
N ILE A 22 -25.81 5.33 3.13
CA ILE A 22 -24.72 5.73 4.04
C ILE A 22 -23.53 6.26 3.24
N ASN A 23 -23.22 7.54 3.41
CA ASN A 23 -22.06 8.19 2.80
C ASN A 23 -21.00 8.58 3.83
N SER A 24 -21.37 8.67 5.10
CA SER A 24 -20.45 8.97 6.20
C SER A 24 -20.88 8.25 7.47
N VAL A 25 -19.91 7.95 8.33
CA VAL A 25 -20.14 7.33 9.65
C VAL A 25 -19.28 8.04 10.69
N ASP A 26 -19.88 8.29 11.87
CA ASP A 26 -19.16 8.77 13.04
C ASP A 26 -18.91 7.59 13.98
N ILE A 27 -17.66 7.41 14.39
CA ILE A 27 -17.21 6.29 15.22
C ILE A 27 -16.72 6.84 16.56
N TYR A 28 -17.43 6.51 17.63
CA TYR A 28 -17.12 6.95 18.98
C TYR A 28 -16.16 5.97 19.65
N ALA A 29 -14.87 6.28 19.66
CA ALA A 29 -13.85 5.41 20.19
C ALA A 29 -13.88 5.30 21.72
N ASP A 30 -14.28 6.36 22.40
CA ASP A 30 -14.32 6.42 23.87
C ASP A 30 -15.47 5.57 24.47
N SER A 31 -16.32 4.97 23.66
CA SER A 31 -17.34 4.01 24.11
C SER A 31 -16.75 2.69 24.63
N LEU A 32 -15.51 2.37 24.25
CA LEU A 32 -14.77 1.24 24.80
C LEU A 32 -14.11 1.63 26.13
N ASN A 33 -14.37 0.83 27.18
CA ASN A 33 -13.76 1.03 28.49
C ASN A 33 -12.33 0.47 28.54
N GLU A 34 -11.40 1.14 27.84
CA GLU A 34 -9.99 0.77 27.75
C GLU A 34 -9.08 1.95 28.09
N ASN A 35 -7.84 1.65 28.50
CA ASN A 35 -6.86 2.71 28.70
C ASN A 35 -6.53 3.42 27.37
N LYS A 36 -6.11 4.69 27.45
CA LYS A 36 -5.93 5.56 26.28
C LYS A 36 -4.91 5.02 25.27
N ASP A 37 -3.84 4.37 25.72
CA ASP A 37 -2.78 3.86 24.85
C ASP A 37 -3.28 2.62 24.09
N LYS A 38 -3.92 1.69 24.78
CA LYS A 38 -4.53 0.50 24.17
C LYS A 38 -5.63 0.91 23.20
N LEU A 39 -6.51 1.82 23.60
CA LEU A 39 -7.57 2.36 22.75
C LEU A 39 -7.01 2.99 21.46
N SER A 40 -5.95 3.79 21.57
CA SER A 40 -5.36 4.43 20.38
C SER A 40 -4.77 3.42 19.41
N LYS A 41 -4.17 2.33 19.91
CA LYS A 41 -3.66 1.23 19.08
C LYS A 41 -4.80 0.48 18.38
N LEU A 42 -5.81 0.04 19.14
CA LEU A 42 -6.96 -0.72 18.62
C LEU A 42 -7.69 0.06 17.51
N PHE A 43 -7.94 1.35 17.73
CA PHE A 43 -8.61 2.17 16.70
C PHE A 43 -7.73 2.47 15.49
N SER A 44 -6.41 2.54 15.65
CA SER A 44 -5.51 2.65 14.51
C SER A 44 -5.54 1.39 13.64
N GLU A 45 -5.59 0.21 14.26
CA GLU A 45 -5.76 -1.08 13.57
C GLU A 45 -7.13 -1.18 12.89
N PHE A 46 -8.19 -0.77 13.58
CA PHE A 46 -9.55 -0.71 13.01
C PHE A 46 -9.59 0.17 11.75
N ILE A 47 -9.06 1.40 11.82
CA ILE A 47 -9.00 2.32 10.69
C ILE A 47 -8.18 1.71 9.54
N PHE A 48 -7.10 1.03 9.86
CA PHE A 48 -6.26 0.36 8.87
C PHE A 48 -7.06 -0.71 8.12
N GLY A 49 -7.70 -1.63 8.82
CA GLY A 49 -8.55 -2.67 8.21
C GLY A 49 -9.70 -2.10 7.40
N PHE A 50 -10.38 -1.07 7.92
CA PHE A 50 -11.41 -0.34 7.19
C PHE A 50 -10.89 0.19 5.84
N ASN A 51 -9.74 0.86 5.85
CA ASN A 51 -9.15 1.41 4.64
C ASN A 51 -8.66 0.32 3.68
N LEU A 52 -8.02 -0.75 4.17
CA LEU A 52 -7.59 -1.87 3.33
C LEU A 52 -8.76 -2.52 2.57
N LYS A 53 -9.91 -2.63 3.22
CA LYS A 53 -11.12 -3.19 2.62
C LYS A 53 -11.80 -2.24 1.65
N SER A 54 -11.59 -0.93 1.82
CA SER A 54 -12.17 0.09 0.95
C SER A 54 -11.50 0.18 -0.43
N TYR A 55 -10.34 -0.45 -0.60
CA TYR A 55 -9.63 -0.42 -1.86
C TYR A 55 -10.45 -0.98 -3.03
N THR A 56 -10.43 -0.26 -4.14
CA THR A 56 -11.05 -0.68 -5.41
C THR A 56 -10.21 -0.19 -6.58
N PHE A 57 -9.95 -1.07 -7.54
CA PHE A 57 -9.29 -0.70 -8.80
C PHE A 57 -10.35 -0.42 -9.86
N ASN A 58 -10.61 0.85 -10.12
CA ASN A 58 -11.69 1.30 -11.01
C ASN A 58 -11.18 2.08 -12.23
N LYS A 59 -9.88 2.10 -12.46
CA LYS A 59 -9.22 2.94 -13.46
C LYS A 59 -9.80 2.80 -14.87
N TYR A 60 -10.17 1.58 -15.25
CA TYR A 60 -10.65 1.26 -16.61
C TYR A 60 -12.16 1.03 -16.68
N LYS A 61 -12.88 1.15 -15.57
CA LYS A 61 -14.33 0.97 -15.57
C LYS A 61 -15.00 2.24 -16.07
N THR A 62 -15.78 2.12 -17.14
CA THR A 62 -16.50 3.23 -17.77
C THR A 62 -17.99 3.28 -17.41
N LEU A 63 -18.59 2.11 -17.15
CA LEU A 63 -20.01 1.97 -16.79
C LEU A 63 -20.22 2.08 -15.27
N ASN A 64 -21.35 2.65 -14.87
CA ASN A 64 -21.79 2.76 -13.47
C ASN A 64 -20.79 3.48 -12.54
N LYS A 65 -20.09 4.50 -13.02
CA LYS A 65 -19.07 5.25 -12.26
C LYS A 65 -19.54 5.73 -10.90
N GLU A 66 -20.78 6.18 -10.78
CA GLU A 66 -21.36 6.65 -9.52
C GLU A 66 -21.48 5.55 -8.46
N LYS A 67 -21.88 4.33 -8.88
CA LYS A 67 -21.98 3.16 -7.97
C LYS A 67 -20.62 2.59 -7.60
N ILE A 68 -19.66 2.68 -8.52
CA ILE A 68 -18.31 2.11 -8.40
C ILE A 68 -17.44 2.96 -7.46
N ASN A 69 -17.59 4.28 -7.50
CA ASN A 69 -16.76 5.24 -6.76
C ASN A 69 -17.37 5.69 -5.43
N LYS A 70 -18.37 4.95 -4.91
CA LYS A 70 -18.93 5.28 -3.61
C LYS A 70 -17.85 5.20 -2.53
N LYS A 71 -17.38 6.37 -2.09
CA LYS A 71 -16.52 6.50 -0.92
C LYS A 71 -17.41 6.65 0.32
N VAL A 72 -17.15 5.81 1.31
CA VAL A 72 -17.72 6.01 2.64
C VAL A 72 -16.71 6.79 3.46
N ASN A 73 -17.06 7.99 3.85
CA ASN A 73 -16.24 8.78 4.75
C ASN A 73 -16.45 8.31 6.19
N TYR A 74 -15.44 8.44 7.01
CA TYR A 74 -15.56 8.18 8.44
C TYR A 74 -14.92 9.29 9.26
N LYS A 75 -15.42 9.49 10.46
CA LYS A 75 -14.86 10.40 11.45
C LYS A 75 -14.70 9.66 12.77
N ILE A 76 -13.50 9.71 13.32
CA ILE A 76 -13.25 9.18 14.67
C ILE A 76 -13.47 10.29 15.67
N ILE A 77 -14.36 10.03 16.63
CA ILE A 77 -14.67 10.93 17.74
C ILE A 77 -14.06 10.32 19.00
N SER A 78 -13.09 11.02 19.59
CA SER A 78 -12.37 10.55 20.78
C SER A 78 -11.70 11.72 21.48
N SER A 79 -11.66 11.65 22.81
CA SER A 79 -10.81 12.51 23.65
C SER A 79 -9.30 12.26 23.40
N ASN A 80 -8.96 11.07 22.88
CA ASN A 80 -7.60 10.63 22.59
C ASN A 80 -7.22 10.68 21.09
N LYS A 81 -7.94 11.49 20.32
CA LYS A 81 -7.82 11.59 18.86
C LYS A 81 -6.37 11.75 18.38
N LYS A 82 -5.59 12.62 19.01
CA LYS A 82 -4.19 12.91 18.63
C LYS A 82 -3.30 11.66 18.71
N ASN A 83 -3.48 10.82 19.73
CA ASN A 83 -2.71 9.58 19.86
C ASN A 83 -3.15 8.54 18.82
N ILE A 84 -4.44 8.45 18.52
CA ILE A 84 -4.96 7.59 17.43
C ILE A 84 -4.33 8.01 16.10
N GLU A 85 -4.33 9.30 15.78
CA GLU A 85 -3.72 9.83 14.55
C GLU A 85 -2.21 9.55 14.48
N ASN A 86 -1.49 9.70 15.58
CA ASN A 86 -0.05 9.42 15.64
C ASN A 86 0.26 7.93 15.41
N ASN A 87 -0.47 7.03 16.05
CA ASN A 87 -0.31 5.59 15.86
C ASN A 87 -0.71 5.19 14.43
N TYR A 88 -1.76 5.82 13.88
CA TYR A 88 -2.23 5.54 12.53
C TYR A 88 -1.22 5.94 11.44
N LYS A 89 -0.28 6.84 11.69
CA LYS A 89 0.77 7.20 10.71
C LYS A 89 1.55 5.98 10.22
N TYR A 90 1.87 5.05 11.12
CA TYR A 90 2.54 3.80 10.77
C TYR A 90 1.67 2.94 9.85
N TYR A 91 0.42 2.71 10.22
CA TYR A 91 -0.53 1.93 9.41
C TYR A 91 -0.85 2.60 8.08
N ASN A 92 -0.91 3.93 8.05
CA ASN A 92 -1.10 4.68 6.82
C ASN A 92 0.04 4.46 5.82
N ALA A 93 1.28 4.45 6.29
CA ALA A 93 2.43 4.17 5.42
C ALA A 93 2.37 2.74 4.84
N ILE A 94 1.99 1.74 5.64
CA ILE A 94 1.77 0.37 5.15
C ILE A 94 0.64 0.33 4.13
N LYS A 95 -0.49 0.98 4.42
CA LYS A 95 -1.65 1.05 3.52
C LYS A 95 -1.27 1.63 2.15
N GLU A 96 -0.51 2.73 2.12
CA GLU A 96 -0.05 3.32 0.85
C GLU A 96 0.81 2.33 0.04
N GLY A 97 1.71 1.60 0.71
CA GLY A 97 2.49 0.55 0.06
C GLY A 97 1.64 -0.60 -0.49
N VAL A 98 0.66 -1.07 0.31
CA VAL A 98 -0.28 -2.11 -0.12
C VAL A 98 -1.14 -1.65 -1.30
N PHE A 99 -1.61 -0.41 -1.28
CA PHE A 99 -2.42 0.14 -2.39
C PHE A 99 -1.60 0.26 -3.66
N LEU A 100 -0.35 0.76 -3.57
CA LEU A 100 0.56 0.79 -4.70
C LEU A 100 0.78 -0.62 -5.29
N ALA A 101 1.03 -1.62 -4.45
CA ALA A 101 1.21 -3.00 -4.91
C ALA A 101 -0.04 -3.54 -5.60
N ARG A 102 -1.23 -3.29 -5.03
CA ARG A 102 -2.52 -3.70 -5.62
C ARG A 102 -2.79 -2.99 -6.95
N ASP A 103 -2.46 -1.70 -7.06
CA ASP A 103 -2.59 -0.95 -8.30
C ASP A 103 -1.68 -1.54 -9.38
N LEU A 104 -0.41 -1.80 -9.08
CA LEU A 104 0.54 -2.39 -10.01
C LEU A 104 0.11 -3.78 -10.49
N VAL A 105 -0.36 -4.65 -9.58
CA VAL A 105 -0.85 -6.00 -9.95
C VAL A 105 -2.12 -5.94 -10.81
N SER A 106 -2.93 -4.90 -10.64
CA SER A 106 -4.20 -4.74 -11.37
C SER A 106 -4.05 -4.07 -12.73
N GLU A 107 -2.87 -3.52 -13.03
CA GLU A 107 -2.60 -2.90 -14.34
C GLU A 107 -2.46 -3.96 -15.45
N PRO A 108 -3.05 -3.71 -16.64
CA PRO A 108 -2.89 -4.62 -17.78
C PRO A 108 -1.49 -4.51 -18.40
N PRO A 109 -1.00 -5.58 -19.08
CA PRO A 109 0.39 -5.66 -19.57
C PRO A 109 0.75 -4.64 -20.65
N ASN A 110 -0.24 -4.09 -21.35
CA ASN A 110 -0.02 -3.00 -22.29
C ASN A 110 0.27 -1.65 -21.59
N VAL A 111 -0.08 -1.53 -20.31
CA VAL A 111 0.20 -0.35 -19.48
C VAL A 111 1.40 -0.62 -18.57
N LEU A 112 1.41 -1.77 -17.87
CA LEU A 112 2.50 -2.17 -16.99
C LEU A 112 3.33 -3.28 -17.64
N ASN A 113 4.42 -2.90 -18.25
CA ASN A 113 5.46 -3.76 -18.81
C ASN A 113 6.79 -3.49 -18.10
N PRO A 114 7.88 -4.23 -18.34
CA PRO A 114 9.15 -4.04 -17.64
C PRO A 114 9.64 -2.60 -17.62
N LYS A 115 9.56 -1.90 -18.74
CA LYS A 115 10.01 -0.50 -18.86
C LYS A 115 9.17 0.46 -18.02
N THR A 116 7.84 0.36 -18.10
CA THR A 116 6.95 1.22 -17.34
C THR A 116 6.95 0.87 -15.85
N TYR A 117 7.13 -0.42 -15.50
CA TYR A 117 7.32 -0.83 -14.11
C TYR A 117 8.56 -0.18 -13.49
N VAL A 118 9.69 -0.15 -14.21
CA VAL A 118 10.89 0.58 -13.78
C VAL A 118 10.61 2.05 -13.55
N GLN A 119 9.79 2.68 -14.39
CA GLN A 119 9.43 4.09 -14.22
C GLN A 119 8.61 4.33 -12.94
N GLU A 120 7.66 3.42 -12.63
CA GLU A 120 6.90 3.50 -11.37
C GLU A 120 7.80 3.31 -10.15
N ILE A 121 8.68 2.31 -10.16
CA ILE A 121 9.64 2.06 -9.09
C ILE A 121 10.57 3.27 -8.86
N LYS A 122 11.04 3.92 -9.92
CA LYS A 122 11.88 5.13 -9.80
C LYS A 122 11.21 6.27 -9.04
N LYS A 123 9.88 6.36 -9.05
CA LYS A 123 9.13 7.38 -8.27
C LYS A 123 9.34 7.22 -6.77
N LEU A 124 9.65 6.01 -6.29
CA LEU A 124 9.88 5.73 -4.88
C LEU A 124 11.13 6.43 -4.33
N SER A 125 12.02 6.91 -5.21
CA SER A 125 13.16 7.74 -4.79
C SER A 125 12.71 9.00 -4.04
N LYS A 126 11.53 9.54 -4.34
CA LYS A 126 10.93 10.67 -3.62
C LYS A 126 10.64 10.38 -2.15
N LEU A 127 10.54 9.10 -1.79
CA LEU A 127 10.35 8.63 -0.41
C LEU A 127 11.68 8.35 0.30
N GLY A 128 12.83 8.65 -0.34
CA GLY A 128 14.17 8.46 0.24
C GLY A 128 14.80 7.10 -0.08
N LEU A 129 14.20 6.28 -0.95
CA LEU A 129 14.85 5.06 -1.43
C LEU A 129 15.90 5.39 -2.49
N LYS A 130 17.04 4.71 -2.43
CA LYS A 130 18.02 4.73 -3.51
C LYS A 130 17.62 3.67 -4.52
N VAL A 131 17.19 4.11 -5.69
CA VAL A 131 16.73 3.24 -6.78
C VAL A 131 17.74 3.21 -7.89
N LYS A 132 18.17 2.01 -8.30
CA LYS A 132 19.05 1.82 -9.47
C LYS A 132 18.41 0.78 -10.39
N ALA A 133 18.29 1.14 -11.67
CA ALA A 133 17.80 0.25 -12.71
C ALA A 133 18.92 -0.04 -13.68
N TYR A 134 19.08 -1.31 -14.04
CA TYR A 134 20.06 -1.80 -15.00
C TYR A 134 19.32 -2.27 -16.25
N ASN A 135 19.71 -1.75 -17.40
CA ASN A 135 19.20 -2.18 -18.70
C ASN A 135 19.99 -3.38 -19.25
N GLU A 136 19.59 -3.93 -20.40
CA GLU A 136 20.24 -5.11 -21.01
C GLU A 136 21.73 -4.93 -21.25
N LYS A 137 22.18 -3.74 -21.67
CA LYS A 137 23.61 -3.45 -21.90
C LYS A 137 24.42 -3.55 -20.60
N GLU A 138 23.85 -3.04 -19.52
CA GLU A 138 24.48 -3.08 -18.19
C GLU A 138 24.44 -4.50 -17.63
N LEU A 139 23.32 -5.23 -17.81
CA LEU A 139 23.18 -6.63 -17.39
C LEU A 139 24.19 -7.53 -18.10
N LYS A 140 24.41 -7.32 -19.40
CA LYS A 140 25.44 -8.04 -20.16
C LYS A 140 26.85 -7.79 -19.65
N LYS A 141 27.18 -6.52 -19.31
CA LYS A 141 28.48 -6.17 -18.70
C LYS A 141 28.68 -6.82 -17.34
N LEU A 142 27.60 -7.02 -16.57
CA LEU A 142 27.62 -7.68 -15.28
C LEU A 142 27.62 -9.22 -15.37
N GLY A 143 27.57 -9.78 -16.57
CA GLY A 143 27.54 -11.24 -16.78
C GLY A 143 26.22 -11.92 -16.42
N LEU A 144 25.13 -11.17 -16.26
CA LEU A 144 23.81 -11.70 -15.89
C LEU A 144 23.07 -12.31 -17.09
N ASN A 145 23.76 -13.24 -17.79
CA ASN A 145 23.30 -13.81 -19.04
C ASN A 145 22.06 -14.71 -18.88
N ALA A 146 21.91 -15.39 -17.72
CA ALA A 146 20.72 -16.20 -17.45
C ALA A 146 19.46 -15.33 -17.39
N LEU A 147 19.53 -14.16 -16.71
CA LEU A 147 18.44 -13.19 -16.65
C LEU A 147 18.09 -12.66 -18.05
N LEU A 148 19.10 -12.34 -18.85
CA LEU A 148 18.92 -11.90 -20.25
C LEU A 148 18.26 -13.01 -21.07
N GLY A 149 18.67 -14.30 -20.86
CA GLY A 149 18.09 -15.46 -21.53
C GLY A 149 16.59 -15.60 -21.32
N VAL A 150 16.11 -15.32 -20.12
CA VAL A 150 14.67 -15.32 -19.82
C VAL A 150 13.91 -14.27 -20.63
N GLY A 151 14.53 -13.11 -20.85
CA GLY A 151 13.91 -12.00 -21.57
C GLY A 151 13.94 -12.12 -23.10
N LEU A 152 14.74 -13.03 -23.68
CA LEU A 152 14.98 -13.11 -25.14
C LEU A 152 13.71 -13.32 -25.98
N GLY A 153 12.67 -13.96 -25.43
CA GLY A 153 11.41 -14.19 -26.13
C GLY A 153 10.44 -12.99 -26.07
N SER A 154 10.81 -11.92 -25.40
CA SER A 154 9.96 -10.75 -25.20
C SER A 154 10.31 -9.61 -26.17
N ALA A 155 9.31 -8.88 -26.65
CA ALA A 155 9.52 -7.61 -27.36
C ALA A 155 9.92 -6.47 -26.41
N ASN A 156 9.79 -6.66 -25.09
CA ASN A 156 10.18 -5.69 -24.08
C ASN A 156 11.60 -6.00 -23.57
N GLU A 157 12.37 -4.96 -23.31
CA GLU A 157 13.70 -5.07 -22.73
C GLU A 157 13.67 -5.65 -21.31
N THR A 158 14.72 -6.38 -20.96
CA THR A 158 14.93 -6.91 -19.60
C THR A 158 15.58 -5.87 -18.71
N TYR A 159 15.11 -5.77 -17.48
CA TYR A 159 15.65 -4.88 -16.46
C TYR A 159 15.90 -5.62 -15.14
N LEU A 160 16.91 -5.15 -14.41
CA LEU A 160 17.08 -5.42 -12.98
C LEU A 160 16.97 -4.10 -12.23
N VAL A 161 16.18 -4.10 -11.16
CA VAL A 161 16.03 -2.90 -10.31
C VAL A 161 16.43 -3.25 -8.89
N THR A 162 17.28 -2.42 -8.29
CA THR A 162 17.63 -2.48 -6.88
C THR A 162 17.05 -1.28 -6.14
N LEU A 163 16.45 -1.54 -4.98
CA LEU A 163 15.96 -0.53 -4.06
C LEU A 163 16.72 -0.67 -2.73
N GLU A 164 17.33 0.41 -2.27
CA GLU A 164 18.06 0.43 -1.01
C GLU A 164 17.39 1.43 -0.06
N TRP A 165 17.10 0.99 1.16
CA TRP A 165 16.60 1.84 2.23
C TRP A 165 17.58 1.88 3.38
N HIS A 166 18.07 3.07 3.69
CA HIS A 166 19.03 3.31 4.78
C HIS A 166 18.30 3.98 5.96
N GLY A 167 17.37 3.25 6.59
CA GLY A 167 16.53 3.77 7.67
C GLY A 167 17.28 4.21 8.93
N LYS A 168 18.43 3.60 9.23
CA LYS A 168 19.25 3.94 10.39
C LYS A 168 20.67 4.31 9.95
N LYS A 169 20.98 5.61 9.99
CA LYS A 169 22.33 6.11 9.71
C LYS A 169 23.34 5.53 10.72
N GLY A 170 24.49 5.09 10.21
CA GLY A 170 25.58 4.56 11.06
C GLY A 170 25.37 3.14 11.60
N SER A 171 24.32 2.43 11.19
CA SER A 171 24.15 1.03 11.54
C SER A 171 25.25 0.16 10.93
N LYS A 172 25.87 -0.70 11.75
CA LYS A 172 26.83 -1.73 11.31
C LYS A 172 26.15 -3.06 10.97
N GLN A 173 24.84 -3.14 11.11
CA GLN A 173 24.09 -4.36 10.79
C GLN A 173 24.06 -4.58 9.27
N LYS A 174 24.18 -5.85 8.88
CA LYS A 174 23.99 -6.23 7.47
C LYS A 174 22.54 -5.94 7.04
N PRO A 175 22.32 -5.48 5.80
CA PRO A 175 20.97 -5.27 5.30
C PRO A 175 20.23 -6.60 5.12
N LEU A 176 18.91 -6.57 5.29
CA LEU A 176 18.04 -7.63 4.80
C LEU A 176 17.85 -7.42 3.29
N ALA A 177 17.93 -8.49 2.52
CA ALA A 177 17.65 -8.49 1.10
C ALA A 177 16.43 -9.35 0.79
N PHE A 178 15.55 -8.82 -0.04
CA PHE A 178 14.41 -9.52 -0.63
C PHE A 178 14.65 -9.63 -2.13
N VAL A 179 14.43 -10.82 -2.70
CA VAL A 179 14.60 -11.11 -4.13
C VAL A 179 13.30 -11.65 -4.70
#